data_d12d7ff832fec2207aefdf6442f691e7
#
_entry.id   d12d7ff832fec2207aefdf6442f691e7
#
_cell.length_a   1.000
_cell.length_b   1.000
_cell.length_c   1.000
_cell.angle_alpha   90.00
_cell.angle_beta   90.00
_cell.angle_gamma   90.00
#
_symmetry.space_group_name_H-M   'P 1'
#
loop_
_entity.id
_entity.type
_entity.pdbx_description
1 polymer ?
#
loop_
_entity_poly.entity_id
_entity_poly.type
_entity_poly.pdbx_seq_one_letter_code
_entity_poly.pdbx_strand_id
1 'polypeptide(L)'
;MQKINPTTTVAWQALEAHKADNLTIPQLFAENPNRFEQYSLNFADQILVDYSKNAINEKTLGLLRQLASECGLASATEAMFTGQKINRTENRAVLHTALRNRSNAPVLVDGKDVMPEVNAVLAKMKDFCERVISGEWKGYTGKVITDVINIGIGGSDLGPYMVTEALRPYKNHLTMHFVSNVDGTHIAETLKKVNPETTLVLVASKTFTTQETMTNAHTARDWLLNAAKDESAVAKHFVALSTNAKEVEKFGIDTNNMFEFWDWVGGRYSLWSAIGLSIALSIGFENFEQLLSGAHEMDKHFRTSPIEQNIPVTLALVGIWNSNFLGAETEALLPYDQYLHRFAAYFQQGNMESNGKFVGRDGNAVNYQTGPIVWGEPGTNGQHAFYQLIHQGTKIIPCDFIAPAQTHNAVGDHHAKLLSNFFAQTEALAFGKSKEVVEQEFLQAGKKLEEVAEIVPFKVFTGNKPTNSILVQKITPFTLGALIAMYEHKIFVQGVIFNIYSFDQWGVELGKQLANRILPELQGNEKVASHDSSTNGLINQFKAWR
;
A
#
# COMPACT_ATOMS: atom_id res chain seq x y z
N MET A 1 -14.13 19.24 4.89
CA MET A 1 -12.69 19.56 5.03
C MET A 1 -12.44 20.98 4.59
N GLN A 2 -11.60 21.70 5.33
CA GLN A 2 -11.21 23.07 5.01
C GLN A 2 -10.33 23.09 3.73
N LYS A 3 -10.34 24.23 3.03
CA LYS A 3 -9.55 24.44 1.79
C LYS A 3 -8.41 25.41 2.11
N ILE A 4 -7.42 24.92 2.83
CA ILE A 4 -6.28 25.74 3.28
C ILE A 4 -5.06 25.37 2.46
N ASN A 5 -4.50 26.37 1.74
CA ASN A 5 -3.20 26.21 1.10
C ASN A 5 -2.13 26.20 2.21
N PRO A 6 -1.35 25.11 2.40
CA PRO A 6 -0.40 25.01 3.50
C PRO A 6 0.69 26.09 3.44
N THR A 7 1.08 26.54 2.26
CA THR A 7 2.15 27.57 2.12
C THR A 7 1.75 28.94 2.65
N THR A 8 0.45 29.18 2.87
CA THR A 8 -0.05 30.45 3.45
C THR A 8 -0.14 30.42 4.97
N THR A 9 0.11 29.27 5.59
CA THR A 9 0.06 29.12 7.05
C THR A 9 1.29 29.70 7.72
N VAL A 10 1.12 30.15 8.97
CA VAL A 10 2.23 30.66 9.78
C VAL A 10 3.27 29.57 10.02
N ALA A 11 2.82 28.36 10.28
CA ALA A 11 3.68 27.20 10.51
C ALA A 11 4.55 26.85 9.29
N TRP A 12 3.99 26.86 8.08
CA TRP A 12 4.77 26.58 6.86
C TRP A 12 5.89 27.61 6.65
N GLN A 13 5.56 28.90 6.79
CA GLN A 13 6.55 29.97 6.65
C GLN A 13 7.65 29.86 7.71
N ALA A 14 7.29 29.47 8.94
CA ALA A 14 8.26 29.24 10.00
C ALA A 14 9.14 28.00 9.73
N LEU A 15 8.60 26.95 9.12
CA LEU A 15 9.36 25.76 8.68
C LEU A 15 10.33 26.10 7.55
N GLU A 16 9.93 26.92 6.58
CA GLU A 16 10.83 27.41 5.53
C GLU A 16 12.02 28.20 6.12
N ALA A 17 11.76 29.04 7.12
CA ALA A 17 12.84 29.75 7.82
C ALA A 17 13.70 28.77 8.64
N HIS A 18 13.09 27.81 9.32
CA HIS A 18 13.77 26.81 10.15
C HIS A 18 14.67 25.86 9.33
N LYS A 19 14.35 25.60 8.07
CA LYS A 19 15.21 24.85 7.15
C LYS A 19 16.65 25.40 7.08
N ALA A 20 16.81 26.71 7.24
CA ALA A 20 18.12 27.35 7.23
C ALA A 20 19.04 26.95 8.41
N ASP A 21 18.48 26.34 9.47
CA ASP A 21 19.26 25.85 10.61
C ASP A 21 20.15 24.64 10.21
N ASN A 22 19.97 24.06 9.01
CA ASN A 22 20.78 22.99 8.43
C ASN A 22 21.04 21.81 9.39
N LEU A 23 20.00 21.34 10.07
CA LEU A 23 20.11 20.25 11.04
C LEU A 23 20.71 19.01 10.39
N THR A 24 21.70 18.40 11.06
CA THR A 24 22.25 17.11 10.64
C THR A 24 22.01 16.04 11.70
N ILE A 25 21.72 14.82 11.24
CA ILE A 25 21.43 13.69 12.14
C ILE A 25 22.60 13.42 13.10
N PRO A 26 23.88 13.38 12.65
CA PRO A 26 25.00 13.16 13.57
C PRO A 26 25.13 14.22 14.66
N GLN A 27 24.95 15.51 14.32
CA GLN A 27 24.99 16.59 15.31
C GLN A 27 23.86 16.46 16.33
N LEU A 28 22.65 16.20 15.87
CA LEU A 28 21.48 16.03 16.73
C LEU A 28 21.66 14.88 17.73
N PHE A 29 22.31 13.79 17.35
CA PHE A 29 22.65 12.68 18.27
C PHE A 29 23.78 13.07 19.23
N ALA A 30 24.76 13.87 18.80
CA ALA A 30 25.82 14.36 19.68
C ALA A 30 25.27 15.34 20.75
N GLU A 31 24.30 16.17 20.37
CA GLU A 31 23.64 17.13 21.29
C GLU A 31 22.66 16.43 22.24
N ASN A 32 22.02 15.36 21.81
CA ASN A 32 21.03 14.62 22.62
C ASN A 32 21.23 13.09 22.48
N PRO A 33 21.96 12.46 23.42
CA PRO A 33 22.18 11.01 23.43
C PRO A 33 20.90 10.19 23.69
N ASN A 34 19.84 10.81 24.20
CA ASN A 34 18.57 10.15 24.52
C ASN A 34 17.53 10.34 23.40
N ARG A 35 17.99 10.53 22.15
CA ARG A 35 17.06 10.74 21.00
C ARG A 35 16.14 9.57 20.77
N PHE A 36 16.57 8.34 21.00
CA PHE A 36 15.72 7.17 20.83
C PHE A 36 14.49 7.24 21.75
N GLU A 37 14.68 7.51 23.03
CA GLU A 37 13.59 7.62 24.00
C GLU A 37 12.63 8.76 23.70
N GLN A 38 13.16 9.86 23.15
CA GLN A 38 12.37 11.06 22.82
C GLN A 38 11.64 10.95 21.50
N TYR A 39 12.20 10.24 20.52
CA TYR A 39 11.69 10.14 19.16
C TYR A 39 11.33 8.71 18.77
N SER A 40 10.79 7.95 19.70
CA SER A 40 10.16 6.66 19.45
C SER A 40 8.76 6.62 20.03
N LEU A 41 7.88 5.88 19.37
CA LEU A 41 6.49 5.68 19.76
C LEU A 41 6.17 4.18 19.73
N ASN A 42 5.35 3.73 20.69
CA ASN A 42 4.95 2.34 20.80
C ASN A 42 3.43 2.20 20.60
N PHE A 43 3.03 1.20 19.85
CA PHE A 43 1.64 0.83 19.66
C PHE A 43 1.40 -0.56 20.24
N ALA A 44 0.56 -0.63 21.28
CA ALA A 44 0.06 -1.86 21.91
C ALA A 44 1.18 -2.85 22.32
N ASP A 45 2.38 -2.38 22.63
CA ASP A 45 3.58 -3.17 22.89
C ASP A 45 3.95 -4.18 21.78
N GLN A 46 3.46 -3.94 20.56
CA GLN A 46 3.69 -4.83 19.42
C GLN A 46 4.36 -4.15 18.23
N ILE A 47 4.25 -2.83 18.11
CA ILE A 47 4.90 -2.05 17.04
C ILE A 47 5.62 -0.86 17.66
N LEU A 48 6.93 -0.83 17.51
CA LEU A 48 7.80 0.28 17.90
C LEU A 48 8.21 1.05 16.65
N VAL A 49 7.99 2.35 16.64
CA VAL A 49 8.39 3.25 15.55
C VAL A 49 9.44 4.21 16.09
N ASP A 50 10.68 4.05 15.64
CA ASP A 50 11.80 4.95 15.90
C ASP A 50 11.99 5.88 14.70
N TYR A 51 11.76 7.17 14.90
CA TYR A 51 11.98 8.22 13.91
C TYR A 51 13.11 9.19 14.33
N SER A 52 13.95 8.77 15.28
CA SER A 52 15.08 9.57 15.81
C SER A 52 16.15 9.88 14.76
N LYS A 53 16.29 9.01 13.73
CA LYS A 53 17.25 9.18 12.64
C LYS A 53 16.69 10.03 11.49
N ASN A 54 16.02 11.13 11.85
CA ASN A 54 15.60 12.19 10.93
C ASN A 54 16.25 13.53 11.37
N ALA A 55 16.43 14.45 10.42
CA ALA A 55 16.97 15.78 10.67
C ALA A 55 15.91 16.70 11.28
N ILE A 56 15.44 16.36 12.48
CA ILE A 56 14.37 17.02 13.23
C ILE A 56 14.79 17.26 14.69
N ASN A 57 14.25 18.32 15.27
CA ASN A 57 14.31 18.60 16.71
C ASN A 57 12.92 19.00 17.24
N GLU A 58 12.80 19.36 18.51
CA GLU A 58 11.52 19.76 19.12
C GLU A 58 10.88 20.98 18.43
N LYS A 59 11.69 21.94 17.97
CA LYS A 59 11.19 23.09 17.20
C LYS A 59 10.58 22.64 15.86
N THR A 60 11.25 21.73 15.16
CA THR A 60 10.73 21.15 13.90
C THR A 60 9.38 20.47 14.12
N LEU A 61 9.30 19.58 15.13
CA LEU A 61 8.06 18.85 15.44
C LEU A 61 6.94 19.78 15.92
N GLY A 62 7.28 20.78 16.75
CA GLY A 62 6.31 21.80 17.20
C GLY A 62 5.68 22.53 16.01
N LEU A 63 6.50 22.99 15.06
CA LEU A 63 6.02 23.66 13.85
C LEU A 63 5.22 22.74 12.93
N LEU A 64 5.62 21.48 12.78
CA LEU A 64 4.89 20.50 11.98
C LEU A 64 3.50 20.17 12.60
N ARG A 65 3.43 20.03 13.91
CA ARG A 65 2.15 19.85 14.65
C ARG A 65 1.25 21.09 14.51
N GLN A 66 1.83 22.28 14.58
CA GLN A 66 1.12 23.54 14.32
C GLN A 66 0.58 23.55 12.88
N LEU A 67 1.37 23.15 11.88
CA LEU A 67 0.93 23.04 10.48
C LEU A 67 -0.28 22.11 10.33
N ALA A 68 -0.24 20.94 10.96
CA ALA A 68 -1.36 20.00 10.96
C ALA A 68 -2.64 20.63 11.56
N SER A 69 -2.49 21.37 12.65
CA SER A 69 -3.58 22.11 13.30
C SER A 69 -4.13 23.21 12.39
N GLU A 70 -3.27 24.05 11.81
CA GLU A 70 -3.65 25.13 10.91
C GLU A 70 -4.33 24.61 9.64
N CYS A 71 -3.92 23.43 9.14
CA CYS A 71 -4.58 22.74 8.01
C CYS A 71 -5.87 22.01 8.40
N GLY A 72 -6.32 22.04 9.66
CA GLY A 72 -7.59 21.51 10.12
C GLY A 72 -7.63 19.99 10.21
N LEU A 73 -6.52 19.33 10.56
CA LEU A 73 -6.42 17.87 10.62
C LEU A 73 -7.48 17.25 11.53
N ALA A 74 -7.70 17.79 12.74
CA ALA A 74 -8.67 17.24 13.69
C ALA A 74 -10.08 17.20 13.10
N SER A 75 -10.52 18.28 12.46
CA SER A 75 -11.85 18.35 11.84
C SER A 75 -11.97 17.42 10.62
N ALA A 76 -10.87 17.25 9.86
CA ALA A 76 -10.85 16.32 8.72
C ALA A 76 -10.92 14.86 9.19
N THR A 77 -10.23 14.51 10.28
CA THR A 77 -10.29 13.19 10.91
C THR A 77 -11.73 12.86 11.33
N GLU A 78 -12.38 13.74 12.10
CA GLU A 78 -13.76 13.52 12.50
C GLU A 78 -14.72 13.44 11.29
N ALA A 79 -14.51 14.24 10.26
CA ALA A 79 -15.31 14.19 9.04
C ALA A 79 -15.21 12.81 8.33
N MET A 80 -14.03 12.19 8.33
CA MET A 80 -13.84 10.84 7.79
C MET A 80 -14.60 9.80 8.63
N PHE A 81 -14.35 9.77 9.93
CA PHE A 81 -14.94 8.76 10.83
C PHE A 81 -16.46 8.88 11.00
N THR A 82 -17.02 10.07 10.79
CA THR A 82 -18.47 10.32 10.91
C THR A 82 -19.23 10.22 9.59
N GLY A 83 -18.59 9.73 8.53
CA GLY A 83 -19.27 9.48 7.25
C GLY A 83 -19.58 10.72 6.41
N GLN A 84 -18.94 11.86 6.69
CA GLN A 84 -19.09 13.02 5.82
C GLN A 84 -18.49 12.74 4.43
N LYS A 85 -19.11 13.31 3.39
CA LYS A 85 -18.68 13.14 1.99
C LYS A 85 -17.39 13.92 1.71
N ILE A 86 -16.28 13.42 2.24
CA ILE A 86 -14.96 14.05 2.08
C ILE A 86 -14.34 13.84 0.69
N ASN A 87 -14.74 12.81 -0.05
CA ASN A 87 -14.46 12.66 -1.47
C ASN A 87 -15.45 13.51 -2.27
N ARG A 88 -15.17 14.81 -2.37
CA ARG A 88 -16.07 15.80 -2.96
C ARG A 88 -16.24 15.68 -4.46
N THR A 89 -15.20 15.29 -5.17
CA THR A 89 -15.21 15.18 -6.64
C THR A 89 -16.10 14.05 -7.14
N GLU A 90 -16.36 13.03 -6.30
CA GLU A 90 -17.29 11.94 -6.57
C GLU A 90 -18.53 11.98 -5.66
N ASN A 91 -18.65 12.98 -4.76
CA ASN A 91 -19.74 13.15 -3.79
C ASN A 91 -19.98 11.92 -2.89
N ARG A 92 -18.90 11.30 -2.38
CA ARG A 92 -18.93 10.08 -1.58
C ARG A 92 -18.33 10.28 -0.19
N ALA A 93 -18.82 9.52 0.78
CA ALA A 93 -18.11 9.28 2.04
C ALA A 93 -16.86 8.41 1.78
N VAL A 94 -15.97 8.31 2.78
CA VAL A 94 -14.76 7.48 2.72
C VAL A 94 -14.71 6.70 4.03
N LEU A 95 -15.13 5.43 3.98
CA LEU A 95 -15.44 4.66 5.18
C LEU A 95 -14.79 3.26 5.19
N HIS A 96 -13.58 3.13 4.67
CA HIS A 96 -12.79 1.92 4.90
C HIS A 96 -12.62 1.62 6.40
N THR A 97 -12.67 2.63 7.26
CA THR A 97 -12.68 2.48 8.72
C THR A 97 -13.95 1.78 9.26
N ALA A 98 -15.11 1.96 8.61
CA ALA A 98 -16.34 1.26 9.00
C ALA A 98 -16.27 -0.26 8.70
N LEU A 99 -15.58 -0.65 7.62
CA LEU A 99 -15.40 -2.06 7.25
C LEU A 99 -14.67 -2.87 8.33
N ARG A 100 -13.81 -2.22 9.10
CA ARG A 100 -13.00 -2.82 10.17
C ARG A 100 -13.40 -2.35 11.57
N ASN A 101 -14.55 -1.66 11.69
CA ASN A 101 -15.07 -1.23 12.98
C ASN A 101 -15.55 -2.43 13.80
N ARG A 102 -14.82 -2.77 14.87
CA ARG A 102 -15.16 -3.88 15.78
C ARG A 102 -15.92 -3.45 17.02
N SER A 103 -16.14 -2.13 17.22
CA SER A 103 -16.93 -1.61 18.33
C SER A 103 -18.43 -1.70 18.07
N ASN A 104 -18.86 -1.91 16.83
CA ASN A 104 -20.26 -1.81 16.37
C ASN A 104 -20.94 -0.44 16.65
N ALA A 105 -20.16 0.58 17.00
CA ALA A 105 -20.70 1.93 17.10
C ALA A 105 -21.26 2.36 15.73
N PRO A 106 -22.45 3.00 15.69
CA PRO A 106 -23.05 3.42 14.43
C PRO A 106 -22.16 4.37 13.63
N VAL A 107 -22.12 4.15 12.31
CA VAL A 107 -21.46 5.05 11.35
C VAL A 107 -22.51 5.47 10.32
N LEU A 108 -22.77 6.78 10.24
CA LEU A 108 -23.91 7.29 9.47
C LEU A 108 -23.44 7.83 8.11
N VAL A 109 -24.10 7.39 7.04
CA VAL A 109 -24.01 7.99 5.69
C VAL A 109 -25.42 8.44 5.30
N ASP A 110 -25.58 9.72 5.02
CA ASP A 110 -26.87 10.32 4.70
C ASP A 110 -27.98 9.96 5.74
N GLY A 111 -27.61 9.85 7.01
CA GLY A 111 -28.51 9.52 8.13
C GLY A 111 -28.79 8.02 8.33
N LYS A 112 -28.26 7.14 7.47
CA LYS A 112 -28.40 5.68 7.58
C LYS A 112 -27.15 5.07 8.20
N ASP A 113 -27.33 4.20 9.20
CA ASP A 113 -26.24 3.42 9.78
C ASP A 113 -25.79 2.32 8.80
N VAL A 114 -24.51 2.31 8.45
CA VAL A 114 -23.92 1.33 7.52
C VAL A 114 -23.47 0.03 8.22
N MET A 115 -23.35 0.03 9.54
CA MET A 115 -22.80 -1.12 10.27
C MET A 115 -23.61 -2.40 10.18
N PRO A 116 -24.97 -2.37 10.18
CA PRO A 116 -25.76 -3.60 9.98
C PRO A 116 -25.47 -4.30 8.66
N GLU A 117 -25.31 -3.54 7.56
CA GLU A 117 -24.99 -4.11 6.23
C GLU A 117 -23.55 -4.64 6.19
N VAL A 118 -22.59 -3.93 6.76
CA VAL A 118 -21.19 -4.38 6.88
C VAL A 118 -21.13 -5.71 7.62
N ASN A 119 -21.80 -5.81 8.77
CA ASN A 119 -21.82 -7.04 9.57
C ASN A 119 -22.52 -8.20 8.83
N ALA A 120 -23.58 -7.93 8.07
CA ALA A 120 -24.26 -8.95 7.28
C ALA A 120 -23.34 -9.54 6.19
N VAL A 121 -22.55 -8.69 5.51
CA VAL A 121 -21.57 -9.16 4.52
C VAL A 121 -20.45 -9.96 5.19
N LEU A 122 -19.93 -9.51 6.34
CA LEU A 122 -18.92 -10.26 7.10
C LEU A 122 -19.44 -11.64 7.54
N ALA A 123 -20.69 -11.72 8.01
CA ALA A 123 -21.32 -13.00 8.38
C ALA A 123 -21.46 -13.93 7.16
N LYS A 124 -21.87 -13.40 6.00
CA LYS A 124 -21.93 -14.15 4.76
C LYS A 124 -20.56 -14.65 4.30
N MET A 125 -19.52 -13.80 4.41
CA MET A 125 -18.14 -14.20 4.12
C MET A 125 -17.68 -15.34 5.04
N LYS A 126 -18.00 -15.25 6.34
CA LYS A 126 -17.65 -16.28 7.33
C LYS A 126 -18.26 -17.64 6.96
N ASP A 127 -19.59 -17.69 6.76
CA ASP A 127 -20.29 -18.90 6.36
C ASP A 127 -19.67 -19.51 5.09
N PHE A 128 -19.45 -18.70 4.08
CA PHE A 128 -18.87 -19.16 2.82
C PHE A 128 -17.44 -19.70 3.01
N CYS A 129 -16.58 -19.00 3.76
CA CYS A 129 -15.22 -19.46 4.06
C CYS A 129 -15.24 -20.81 4.80
N GLU A 130 -16.08 -20.96 5.82
CA GLU A 130 -16.20 -22.19 6.59
C GLU A 130 -16.62 -23.36 5.70
N ARG A 131 -17.59 -23.18 4.80
CA ARG A 131 -18.07 -24.20 3.87
C ARG A 131 -17.03 -24.59 2.83
N VAL A 132 -16.26 -23.63 2.31
CA VAL A 132 -15.18 -23.93 1.34
C VAL A 132 -14.02 -24.64 2.03
N ILE A 133 -13.57 -24.13 3.18
CA ILE A 133 -12.42 -24.68 3.91
C ILE A 133 -12.73 -26.07 4.49
N SER A 134 -13.96 -26.32 4.97
CA SER A 134 -14.37 -27.65 5.45
C SER A 134 -14.58 -28.68 4.35
N GLY A 135 -14.66 -28.26 3.08
CA GLY A 135 -14.98 -29.11 1.94
C GLY A 135 -16.48 -29.42 1.80
N GLU A 136 -17.36 -28.71 2.50
CA GLU A 136 -18.80 -28.73 2.28
C GLU A 136 -19.16 -28.14 0.93
N TRP A 137 -18.52 -27.00 0.56
CA TRP A 137 -18.62 -26.44 -0.78
C TRP A 137 -17.77 -27.26 -1.76
N LYS A 138 -18.39 -27.78 -2.82
CA LYS A 138 -17.76 -28.69 -3.76
C LYS A 138 -17.90 -28.20 -5.20
N GLY A 139 -16.94 -28.53 -6.03
CA GLY A 139 -16.99 -28.34 -7.47
C GLY A 139 -18.09 -29.16 -8.16
N TYR A 140 -18.24 -29.00 -9.48
CA TYR A 140 -19.28 -29.62 -10.27
C TYR A 140 -19.23 -31.16 -10.28
N THR A 141 -18.06 -31.75 -10.07
CA THR A 141 -17.86 -33.19 -9.94
C THR A 141 -18.03 -33.73 -8.52
N GLY A 142 -18.35 -32.87 -7.53
CA GLY A 142 -18.43 -33.23 -6.12
C GLY A 142 -17.08 -33.29 -5.40
N LYS A 143 -15.98 -32.92 -6.05
CA LYS A 143 -14.65 -32.80 -5.43
C LYS A 143 -14.56 -31.51 -4.58
N VAL A 144 -13.75 -31.57 -3.53
CA VAL A 144 -13.47 -30.39 -2.68
C VAL A 144 -12.63 -29.37 -3.45
N ILE A 145 -12.76 -28.09 -3.11
CA ILE A 145 -11.97 -27.01 -3.68
C ILE A 145 -10.55 -27.07 -3.08
N THR A 146 -9.54 -26.95 -3.93
CA THR A 146 -8.12 -26.93 -3.57
C THR A 146 -7.44 -25.63 -3.99
N ASP A 147 -7.96 -25.00 -5.03
CA ASP A 147 -7.37 -23.80 -5.63
C ASP A 147 -8.40 -22.68 -5.73
N VAL A 148 -7.96 -21.46 -5.46
CA VAL A 148 -8.78 -20.25 -5.59
C VAL A 148 -8.05 -19.25 -6.48
N ILE A 149 -8.70 -18.82 -7.56
CA ILE A 149 -8.20 -17.78 -8.45
C ILE A 149 -8.93 -16.47 -8.12
N ASN A 150 -8.21 -15.45 -7.69
CA ASN A 150 -8.73 -14.10 -7.56
C ASN A 150 -8.45 -13.32 -8.84
N ILE A 151 -9.48 -13.01 -9.61
CA ILE A 151 -9.37 -12.18 -10.81
C ILE A 151 -9.80 -10.76 -10.48
N GLY A 152 -8.86 -9.83 -10.46
CA GLY A 152 -9.09 -8.42 -10.14
C GLY A 152 -7.87 -7.59 -10.50
N ILE A 153 -7.99 -6.27 -10.58
CA ILE A 153 -6.89 -5.37 -10.91
C ILE A 153 -6.85 -4.18 -9.95
N GLY A 154 -5.69 -3.57 -9.77
CA GLY A 154 -5.50 -2.46 -8.85
C GLY A 154 -5.85 -2.84 -7.41
N GLY A 155 -6.79 -2.13 -6.78
CA GLY A 155 -7.20 -2.40 -5.39
C GLY A 155 -7.85 -3.77 -5.17
N SER A 156 -8.41 -4.38 -6.21
CA SER A 156 -8.98 -5.73 -6.15
C SER A 156 -7.93 -6.85 -6.27
N ASP A 157 -6.65 -6.50 -6.48
CA ASP A 157 -5.51 -7.41 -6.57
C ASP A 157 -4.45 -7.11 -5.52
N LEU A 158 -3.92 -5.88 -5.51
CA LEU A 158 -2.71 -5.52 -4.76
C LEU A 158 -2.84 -5.76 -3.26
N GLY A 159 -3.95 -5.33 -2.64
CA GLY A 159 -4.19 -5.52 -1.21
C GLY A 159 -4.38 -7.00 -0.85
N PRO A 160 -5.31 -7.73 -1.48
CA PRO A 160 -5.48 -9.16 -1.26
C PRO A 160 -4.21 -9.97 -1.49
N TYR A 161 -3.47 -9.72 -2.56
CA TYR A 161 -2.22 -10.43 -2.85
C TYR A 161 -1.16 -10.14 -1.78
N MET A 162 -0.95 -8.87 -1.43
CA MET A 162 0.03 -8.49 -0.41
C MET A 162 -0.27 -9.15 0.94
N VAL A 163 -1.52 -9.10 1.40
CA VAL A 163 -1.90 -9.69 2.71
C VAL A 163 -1.79 -11.22 2.68
N THR A 164 -2.20 -11.86 1.59
CA THR A 164 -2.09 -13.32 1.44
C THR A 164 -0.62 -13.77 1.50
N GLU A 165 0.29 -13.05 0.84
CA GLU A 165 1.72 -13.33 0.93
C GLU A 165 2.29 -13.05 2.33
N ALA A 166 1.92 -11.92 2.93
CA ALA A 166 2.40 -11.54 4.25
C ALA A 166 1.94 -12.52 5.36
N LEU A 167 0.76 -13.09 5.21
CA LEU A 167 0.17 -14.03 6.16
C LEU A 167 0.25 -15.51 5.72
N ARG A 168 1.14 -15.83 4.78
CA ARG A 168 1.37 -17.21 4.34
C ARG A 168 1.63 -18.22 5.48
N PRO A 169 2.26 -17.87 6.61
CA PRO A 169 2.37 -18.77 7.77
C PRO A 169 1.03 -19.20 8.37
N TYR A 170 -0.05 -18.48 8.12
CA TYR A 170 -1.41 -18.74 8.60
C TYR A 170 -2.30 -19.46 7.58
N LYS A 171 -1.79 -19.73 6.37
CA LYS A 171 -2.58 -20.35 5.30
C LYS A 171 -3.09 -21.73 5.70
N ASN A 172 -4.28 -22.05 5.24
CA ASN A 172 -4.85 -23.41 5.27
C ASN A 172 -4.42 -24.23 4.02
N HIS A 173 -5.19 -25.26 3.65
CA HIS A 173 -4.89 -26.14 2.51
C HIS A 173 -5.16 -25.51 1.13
N LEU A 174 -5.91 -24.39 1.06
CA LEU A 174 -6.23 -23.73 -0.22
C LEU A 174 -4.99 -23.06 -0.82
N THR A 175 -4.81 -23.22 -2.11
CA THR A 175 -3.77 -22.51 -2.87
C THR A 175 -4.38 -21.30 -3.56
N MET A 176 -3.84 -20.11 -3.27
CA MET A 176 -4.32 -18.85 -3.83
C MET A 176 -3.53 -18.49 -5.08
N HIS A 177 -4.24 -18.08 -6.13
CA HIS A 177 -3.69 -17.55 -7.37
C HIS A 177 -4.30 -16.19 -7.63
N PHE A 178 -3.48 -15.22 -8.06
CA PHE A 178 -3.92 -13.86 -8.36
C PHE A 178 -3.69 -13.58 -9.84
N VAL A 179 -4.73 -13.10 -10.53
CA VAL A 179 -4.69 -12.74 -11.95
C VAL A 179 -5.21 -11.33 -12.13
N SER A 180 -4.35 -10.42 -12.57
CA SER A 180 -4.67 -9.01 -12.70
C SER A 180 -4.45 -8.45 -14.11
N ASN A 181 -3.35 -8.81 -14.77
CA ASN A 181 -2.99 -8.24 -16.05
C ASN A 181 -3.87 -8.81 -17.18
N VAL A 182 -4.25 -7.95 -18.14
CA VAL A 182 -4.96 -8.35 -19.36
C VAL A 182 -4.04 -9.07 -20.37
N ASP A 183 -2.72 -9.05 -20.16
CA ASP A 183 -1.80 -9.91 -20.91
C ASP A 183 -2.22 -11.38 -20.72
N GLY A 184 -2.60 -12.03 -21.82
CA GLY A 184 -3.08 -13.41 -21.84
C GLY A 184 -2.13 -14.42 -21.20
N THR A 185 -0.83 -14.10 -21.11
CA THR A 185 0.16 -14.92 -20.41
C THR A 185 -0.22 -15.12 -18.94
N HIS A 186 -0.73 -14.09 -18.26
CA HIS A 186 -1.05 -14.17 -16.83
C HIS A 186 -2.13 -15.19 -16.53
N ILE A 187 -3.26 -15.13 -17.23
CA ILE A 187 -4.34 -16.10 -17.05
C ILE A 187 -3.95 -17.49 -17.59
N ALA A 188 -3.31 -17.57 -18.75
CA ALA A 188 -2.93 -18.83 -19.37
C ALA A 188 -1.97 -19.64 -18.49
N GLU A 189 -0.92 -19.02 -17.95
CA GLU A 189 0.04 -19.69 -17.07
C GLU A 189 -0.59 -20.07 -15.71
N THR A 190 -1.61 -19.34 -15.26
CA THR A 190 -2.36 -19.71 -14.06
C THR A 190 -3.24 -20.93 -14.31
N LEU A 191 -4.00 -20.94 -15.39
CA LEU A 191 -4.92 -22.07 -15.71
C LEU A 191 -4.19 -23.40 -15.97
N LYS A 192 -2.92 -23.37 -16.39
CA LYS A 192 -2.08 -24.59 -16.51
C LYS A 192 -1.76 -25.26 -15.16
N LYS A 193 -1.81 -24.51 -14.05
CA LYS A 193 -1.44 -24.98 -12.71
C LYS A 193 -2.60 -25.53 -11.91
N VAL A 194 -3.82 -25.32 -12.34
CA VAL A 194 -5.04 -25.62 -11.58
C VAL A 194 -5.95 -26.59 -12.32
N ASN A 195 -6.83 -27.25 -11.57
CA ASN A 195 -7.78 -28.22 -12.12
C ASN A 195 -9.20 -27.62 -12.11
N PRO A 196 -9.94 -27.62 -13.24
CA PRO A 196 -11.29 -27.06 -13.31
C PRO A 196 -12.29 -27.71 -12.34
N GLU A 197 -12.09 -28.96 -11.96
CA GLU A 197 -12.98 -29.64 -11.03
C GLU A 197 -12.84 -29.17 -9.57
N THR A 198 -11.71 -28.57 -9.21
CA THR A 198 -11.37 -28.20 -7.83
C THR A 198 -10.98 -26.72 -7.66
N THR A 199 -11.23 -25.89 -8.67
CA THR A 199 -10.86 -24.47 -8.67
C THR A 199 -12.09 -23.58 -8.45
N LEU A 200 -12.00 -22.68 -7.49
CA LEU A 200 -12.95 -21.59 -7.26
C LEU A 200 -12.40 -20.28 -7.86
N VAL A 201 -13.22 -19.52 -8.57
CA VAL A 201 -12.85 -18.25 -9.20
C VAL A 201 -13.62 -17.11 -8.53
N LEU A 202 -12.91 -16.17 -7.95
CA LEU A 202 -13.43 -14.93 -7.40
C LEU A 202 -13.26 -13.81 -8.45
N VAL A 203 -14.35 -13.25 -8.94
CA VAL A 203 -14.33 -12.13 -9.89
C VAL A 203 -14.51 -10.84 -9.10
N ALA A 204 -13.41 -10.12 -8.88
CA ALA A 204 -13.34 -8.94 -8.03
C ALA A 204 -13.36 -7.66 -8.87
N SER A 205 -14.54 -7.07 -9.04
CA SER A 205 -14.72 -5.81 -9.77
C SER A 205 -15.89 -5.02 -9.23
N LYS A 206 -15.64 -3.79 -8.77
CA LYS A 206 -16.68 -2.93 -8.19
C LYS A 206 -17.87 -2.74 -9.13
N THR A 207 -17.62 -2.40 -10.38
CA THR A 207 -18.65 -2.16 -11.40
C THR A 207 -19.02 -3.40 -12.20
N PHE A 208 -18.23 -4.45 -12.10
CA PHE A 208 -18.32 -5.67 -12.91
C PHE A 208 -18.22 -5.42 -14.44
N THR A 209 -17.50 -4.33 -14.81
CA THR A 209 -17.32 -3.87 -16.20
C THR A 209 -15.86 -3.54 -16.51
N THR A 210 -14.94 -3.71 -15.56
CA THR A 210 -13.50 -3.44 -15.77
C THR A 210 -12.95 -4.38 -16.83
N GLN A 211 -12.43 -3.82 -17.92
CA GLN A 211 -12.03 -4.57 -19.13
C GLN A 211 -11.08 -5.72 -18.81
N GLU A 212 -10.02 -5.48 -18.06
CA GLU A 212 -9.01 -6.48 -17.71
C GLU A 212 -9.61 -7.63 -16.92
N THR A 213 -10.40 -7.29 -15.90
CA THR A 213 -11.05 -8.29 -15.04
C THR A 213 -12.05 -9.13 -15.82
N MET A 214 -12.91 -8.49 -16.64
CA MET A 214 -13.93 -9.22 -17.38
C MET A 214 -13.34 -10.09 -18.50
N THR A 215 -12.27 -9.62 -19.16
CA THR A 215 -11.55 -10.43 -20.17
C THR A 215 -10.99 -11.70 -19.54
N ASN A 216 -10.29 -11.58 -18.41
CA ASN A 216 -9.74 -12.73 -17.70
C ASN A 216 -10.85 -13.64 -17.12
N ALA A 217 -11.94 -13.06 -16.61
CA ALA A 217 -13.07 -13.81 -16.07
C ALA A 217 -13.79 -14.65 -17.16
N HIS A 218 -14.00 -14.08 -18.35
CA HIS A 218 -14.55 -14.84 -19.49
C HIS A 218 -13.62 -15.97 -19.93
N THR A 219 -12.30 -15.72 -20.00
CA THR A 219 -11.32 -16.78 -20.32
C THR A 219 -11.37 -17.92 -19.29
N ALA A 220 -11.44 -17.62 -17.99
CA ALA A 220 -11.58 -18.63 -16.95
C ALA A 220 -12.92 -19.38 -17.02
N ARG A 221 -14.00 -18.67 -17.37
CA ARG A 221 -15.33 -19.29 -17.57
C ARG A 221 -15.32 -20.26 -18.74
N ASP A 222 -14.78 -19.87 -19.87
CA ASP A 222 -14.67 -20.73 -21.04
C ASP A 222 -13.81 -21.97 -20.75
N TRP A 223 -12.71 -21.80 -20.03
CA TRP A 223 -11.86 -22.90 -19.56
C TRP A 223 -12.64 -23.90 -18.69
N LEU A 224 -13.43 -23.42 -17.70
CA LEU A 224 -14.28 -24.26 -16.88
C LEU A 224 -15.32 -25.02 -17.74
N LEU A 225 -16.04 -24.29 -18.60
CA LEU A 225 -17.11 -24.86 -19.41
C LEU A 225 -16.60 -25.84 -20.47
N ASN A 226 -15.39 -25.65 -20.97
CA ASN A 226 -14.73 -26.60 -21.85
C ASN A 226 -14.47 -27.94 -21.17
N ALA A 227 -14.25 -27.95 -19.85
CA ALA A 227 -14.10 -29.17 -19.06
C ALA A 227 -15.46 -29.75 -18.61
N ALA A 228 -16.30 -28.92 -18.02
CA ALA A 228 -17.57 -29.34 -17.41
C ALA A 228 -18.65 -29.71 -18.44
N LYS A 229 -18.68 -29.07 -19.61
CA LYS A 229 -19.72 -29.19 -20.65
C LYS A 229 -21.15 -28.92 -20.14
N ASP A 230 -21.26 -28.16 -19.05
CA ASP A 230 -22.51 -27.83 -18.36
C ASP A 230 -22.45 -26.43 -17.78
N GLU A 231 -23.31 -25.52 -18.20
CA GLU A 231 -23.41 -24.14 -17.71
C GLU A 231 -23.68 -24.06 -16.20
N SER A 232 -24.37 -25.06 -15.63
CA SER A 232 -24.65 -25.10 -14.19
C SER A 232 -23.38 -25.20 -13.31
N ALA A 233 -22.25 -25.59 -13.89
CA ALA A 233 -20.97 -25.62 -13.21
C ALA A 233 -20.53 -24.23 -12.74
N VAL A 234 -20.91 -23.15 -13.44
CA VAL A 234 -20.58 -21.77 -13.08
C VAL A 234 -21.04 -21.45 -11.65
N ALA A 235 -22.24 -21.85 -11.26
CA ALA A 235 -22.77 -21.59 -9.91
C ALA A 235 -21.97 -22.24 -8.77
N LYS A 236 -21.16 -23.27 -9.07
CA LYS A 236 -20.31 -23.96 -8.09
C LYS A 236 -18.86 -23.47 -8.07
N HIS A 237 -18.45 -22.75 -9.11
CA HIS A 237 -17.05 -22.38 -9.31
C HIS A 237 -16.80 -20.87 -9.42
N PHE A 238 -17.83 -20.05 -9.56
CA PHE A 238 -17.68 -18.60 -9.68
C PHE A 238 -18.42 -17.84 -8.58
N VAL A 239 -17.74 -16.87 -8.03
CA VAL A 239 -18.23 -15.95 -6.99
C VAL A 239 -17.89 -14.52 -7.43
N ALA A 240 -18.82 -13.60 -7.24
CA ALA A 240 -18.63 -12.20 -7.57
C ALA A 240 -18.39 -11.34 -6.32
N LEU A 241 -17.39 -10.46 -6.38
CA LEU A 241 -17.14 -9.41 -5.39
C LEU A 241 -17.43 -8.08 -6.08
N SER A 242 -18.64 -7.54 -5.90
CA SER A 242 -19.12 -6.42 -6.72
C SER A 242 -20.21 -5.60 -6.04
N THR A 243 -20.51 -4.43 -6.61
CA THR A 243 -21.68 -3.59 -6.26
C THR A 243 -22.80 -3.71 -7.31
N ASN A 244 -22.60 -4.48 -8.39
CA ASN A 244 -23.48 -4.48 -9.58
C ASN A 244 -24.09 -5.86 -9.84
N ALA A 245 -25.16 -6.19 -9.13
CA ALA A 245 -25.86 -7.46 -9.25
C ALA A 245 -26.36 -7.75 -10.68
N LYS A 246 -26.77 -6.71 -11.43
CA LYS A 246 -27.27 -6.88 -12.81
C LYS A 246 -26.20 -7.42 -13.76
N GLU A 247 -24.99 -6.89 -13.72
CA GLU A 247 -23.90 -7.38 -14.57
C GLU A 247 -23.37 -8.73 -14.09
N VAL A 248 -23.44 -9.01 -12.78
CA VAL A 248 -23.11 -10.31 -12.20
C VAL A 248 -24.05 -11.40 -12.71
N GLU A 249 -25.37 -11.15 -12.67
CA GLU A 249 -26.39 -12.06 -13.20
C GLU A 249 -26.22 -12.29 -14.71
N LYS A 250 -25.96 -11.24 -15.48
CA LYS A 250 -25.70 -11.31 -16.92
C LYS A 250 -24.48 -12.17 -17.27
N PHE A 251 -23.45 -12.19 -16.43
CA PHE A 251 -22.28 -13.06 -16.58
C PHE A 251 -22.62 -14.54 -16.35
N GLY A 252 -23.71 -14.83 -15.64
CA GLY A 252 -24.17 -16.17 -15.29
C GLY A 252 -23.79 -16.62 -13.88
N ILE A 253 -23.36 -15.70 -13.01
CA ILE A 253 -23.13 -15.97 -11.59
C ILE A 253 -24.44 -15.77 -10.85
N ASP A 254 -24.82 -16.76 -10.03
CA ASP A 254 -25.94 -16.63 -9.09
C ASP A 254 -25.66 -15.48 -8.10
N THR A 255 -26.59 -14.56 -7.98
CA THR A 255 -26.46 -13.41 -7.05
C THR A 255 -26.40 -13.83 -5.58
N ASN A 256 -26.82 -15.04 -5.22
CA ASN A 256 -26.55 -15.61 -3.91
C ASN A 256 -25.05 -15.84 -3.66
N ASN A 257 -24.25 -16.00 -4.72
CA ASN A 257 -22.80 -16.11 -4.70
C ASN A 257 -22.10 -14.76 -4.96
N MET A 258 -22.82 -13.65 -4.78
CA MET A 258 -22.26 -12.31 -4.85
C MET A 258 -22.07 -11.76 -3.45
N PHE A 259 -20.89 -11.16 -3.19
CA PHE A 259 -20.55 -10.46 -1.96
C PHE A 259 -20.45 -8.97 -2.27
N GLU A 260 -21.28 -8.21 -1.59
CA GLU A 260 -21.43 -6.78 -1.84
C GLU A 260 -20.42 -5.94 -1.03
N PHE A 261 -20.15 -4.76 -1.53
CA PHE A 261 -19.53 -3.66 -0.81
C PHE A 261 -20.10 -2.34 -1.38
N TRP A 262 -19.67 -1.19 -0.91
CA TRP A 262 -20.39 0.05 -1.14
C TRP A 262 -19.57 1.08 -1.92
N ASP A 263 -20.24 2.10 -2.45
CA ASP A 263 -19.62 3.17 -3.22
C ASP A 263 -18.63 4.01 -2.41
N TRP A 264 -18.82 4.10 -1.08
CA TRP A 264 -17.91 4.74 -0.14
C TRP A 264 -16.62 3.94 0.17
N VAL A 265 -16.46 2.78 -0.43
CA VAL A 265 -15.21 1.99 -0.39
C VAL A 265 -14.35 2.35 -1.59
N GLY A 266 -13.22 3.01 -1.36
CA GLY A 266 -12.20 3.24 -2.38
C GLY A 266 -11.49 1.95 -2.78
N GLY A 267 -11.17 1.76 -4.08
CA GLY A 267 -10.52 0.53 -4.58
C GLY A 267 -9.24 0.16 -3.82
N ARG A 268 -8.31 1.09 -3.67
CA ARG A 268 -7.03 0.89 -2.96
C ARG A 268 -7.14 0.74 -1.44
N TYR A 269 -8.35 0.94 -0.88
CA TYR A 269 -8.68 0.74 0.54
C TYR A 269 -9.67 -0.41 0.75
N SER A 270 -9.90 -1.26 -0.27
CA SER A 270 -11.01 -2.21 -0.28
C SER A 270 -10.68 -3.58 0.34
N LEU A 271 -9.43 -3.87 0.67
CA LEU A 271 -9.03 -5.18 1.22
C LEU A 271 -9.79 -5.58 2.50
N TRP A 272 -10.35 -4.60 3.23
CA TRP A 272 -11.16 -4.78 4.44
C TRP A 272 -12.61 -5.18 4.16
N SER A 273 -13.07 -5.03 2.91
CA SER A 273 -14.42 -5.37 2.43
C SER A 273 -14.53 -6.80 1.92
N ALA A 274 -15.61 -7.11 1.21
CA ALA A 274 -15.77 -8.36 0.46
C ALA A 274 -14.60 -8.65 -0.50
N ILE A 275 -13.88 -7.64 -0.98
CA ILE A 275 -12.64 -7.80 -1.76
C ILE A 275 -11.59 -8.63 -1.01
N GLY A 276 -11.60 -8.62 0.32
CA GLY A 276 -10.75 -9.46 1.16
C GLY A 276 -11.19 -10.92 1.29
N LEU A 277 -12.22 -11.38 0.56
CA LEU A 277 -12.67 -12.77 0.63
C LEU A 277 -11.56 -13.77 0.28
N SER A 278 -10.68 -13.44 -0.67
CA SER A 278 -9.49 -14.25 -0.98
C SER A 278 -8.53 -14.37 0.21
N ILE A 279 -8.36 -13.31 0.99
CA ILE A 279 -7.58 -13.33 2.23
C ILE A 279 -8.24 -14.28 3.23
N ALA A 280 -9.54 -14.09 3.49
CA ALA A 280 -10.29 -14.90 4.45
C ALA A 280 -10.32 -16.39 4.07
N LEU A 281 -10.42 -16.72 2.77
CA LEU A 281 -10.28 -18.10 2.28
C LEU A 281 -8.88 -18.66 2.51
N SER A 282 -7.83 -17.85 2.37
CA SER A 282 -6.45 -18.29 2.53
C SER A 282 -6.09 -18.60 3.98
N ILE A 283 -6.40 -17.67 4.88
CA ILE A 283 -5.93 -17.72 6.28
C ILE A 283 -6.99 -18.16 7.29
N GLY A 284 -8.24 -18.37 6.83
CA GLY A 284 -9.39 -18.59 7.70
C GLY A 284 -10.03 -17.29 8.19
N PHE A 285 -11.35 -17.32 8.41
CA PHE A 285 -12.10 -16.12 8.75
C PHE A 285 -11.71 -15.52 10.11
N GLU A 286 -11.36 -16.34 11.10
CA GLU A 286 -10.89 -15.86 12.42
C GLU A 286 -9.63 -15.00 12.30
N ASN A 287 -8.66 -15.42 11.48
CA ASN A 287 -7.46 -14.62 11.23
C ASN A 287 -7.78 -13.36 10.41
N PHE A 288 -8.76 -13.39 9.52
CA PHE A 288 -9.26 -12.19 8.84
C PHE A 288 -9.89 -11.21 9.85
N GLU A 289 -10.67 -11.68 10.83
CA GLU A 289 -11.19 -10.85 11.93
C GLU A 289 -10.07 -10.25 12.79
N GLN A 290 -8.97 -10.98 13.04
CA GLN A 290 -7.80 -10.43 13.72
C GLN A 290 -7.11 -9.33 12.91
N LEU A 291 -7.06 -9.47 11.57
CA LEU A 291 -6.56 -8.42 10.68
C LEU A 291 -7.42 -7.14 10.81
N LEU A 292 -8.76 -7.28 10.77
CA LEU A 292 -9.69 -6.17 10.98
C LEU A 292 -9.52 -5.54 12.36
N SER A 293 -9.30 -6.37 13.39
CA SER A 293 -9.14 -5.90 14.78
C SER A 293 -7.86 -5.08 14.97
N GLY A 294 -6.74 -5.51 14.39
CA GLY A 294 -5.49 -4.75 14.44
C GLY A 294 -5.62 -3.38 13.77
N ALA A 295 -6.29 -3.35 12.62
CA ALA A 295 -6.57 -2.10 11.93
C ALA A 295 -7.55 -1.19 12.71
N HIS A 296 -8.57 -1.77 13.35
CA HIS A 296 -9.49 -1.03 14.22
C HIS A 296 -8.79 -0.39 15.42
N GLU A 297 -7.87 -1.10 16.07
CA GLU A 297 -7.11 -0.54 17.20
C GLU A 297 -6.19 0.60 16.73
N MET A 298 -5.63 0.52 15.52
CA MET A 298 -4.88 1.63 14.93
C MET A 298 -5.80 2.81 14.56
N ASP A 299 -7.04 2.56 14.11
CA ASP A 299 -8.05 3.61 13.90
C ASP A 299 -8.36 4.37 15.19
N LYS A 300 -8.53 3.65 16.30
CA LYS A 300 -8.72 4.24 17.63
C LYS A 300 -7.51 5.09 18.02
N HIS A 301 -6.30 4.52 17.88
CA HIS A 301 -5.06 5.23 18.15
C HIS A 301 -4.97 6.52 17.34
N PHE A 302 -5.23 6.46 16.04
CA PHE A 302 -5.20 7.63 15.16
C PHE A 302 -6.23 8.70 15.56
N ARG A 303 -7.46 8.28 15.89
CA ARG A 303 -8.55 9.21 16.21
C ARG A 303 -8.43 9.85 17.59
N THR A 304 -7.88 9.13 18.58
CA THR A 304 -7.99 9.51 19.99
C THR A 304 -6.68 9.89 20.67
N SER A 305 -5.52 9.50 20.11
CA SER A 305 -4.23 9.83 20.73
C SER A 305 -3.90 11.30 20.61
N PRO A 306 -3.26 11.91 21.63
CA PRO A 306 -2.66 13.23 21.50
C PRO A 306 -1.73 13.28 20.29
N ILE A 307 -1.64 14.43 19.64
CA ILE A 307 -0.88 14.59 18.39
C ILE A 307 0.60 14.20 18.56
N GLU A 308 1.18 14.40 19.74
CA GLU A 308 2.54 14.06 20.09
C GLU A 308 2.81 12.56 20.15
N GLN A 309 1.77 11.78 20.40
CA GLN A 309 1.82 10.32 20.57
C GLN A 309 1.18 9.59 19.38
N ASN A 310 0.71 10.31 18.39
CA ASN A 310 -0.03 9.78 17.25
C ASN A 310 0.94 9.33 16.15
N ILE A 311 1.14 8.01 16.04
CA ILE A 311 2.13 7.42 15.12
C ILE A 311 1.87 7.80 13.66
N PRO A 312 0.67 7.57 13.08
CA PRO A 312 0.37 7.96 11.70
C PRO A 312 0.62 9.44 11.43
N VAL A 313 0.23 10.32 12.36
CA VAL A 313 0.44 11.76 12.24
C VAL A 313 1.93 12.08 12.24
N THR A 314 2.68 11.52 13.19
CA THR A 314 4.13 11.75 13.30
C THR A 314 4.87 11.35 12.02
N LEU A 315 4.59 10.14 11.49
CA LEU A 315 5.21 9.66 10.24
C LEU A 315 4.82 10.55 9.03
N ALA A 316 3.57 11.00 8.97
CA ALA A 316 3.13 11.91 7.92
C ALA A 316 3.86 13.25 7.97
N LEU A 317 4.00 13.84 9.16
CA LEU A 317 4.67 15.11 9.38
C LEU A 317 6.17 15.04 9.07
N VAL A 318 6.84 13.97 9.50
CA VAL A 318 8.25 13.71 9.15
C VAL A 318 8.42 13.54 7.64
N GLY A 319 7.50 12.82 6.98
CA GLY A 319 7.48 12.69 5.52
C GLY A 319 7.32 14.04 4.81
N ILE A 320 6.45 14.92 5.30
CA ILE A 320 6.27 16.29 4.76
C ILE A 320 7.53 17.12 4.95
N TRP A 321 8.18 17.03 6.12
CA TRP A 321 9.45 17.69 6.34
C TRP A 321 10.50 17.25 5.33
N ASN A 322 10.68 15.95 5.16
CA ASN A 322 11.64 15.39 4.22
C ASN A 322 11.35 15.80 2.76
N SER A 323 10.08 15.79 2.33
CA SER A 323 9.71 16.08 0.94
C SER A 323 9.71 17.59 0.64
N ASN A 324 9.03 18.40 1.43
CA ASN A 324 8.80 19.80 1.10
C ASN A 324 9.91 20.74 1.58
N PHE A 325 10.59 20.38 2.66
CA PHE A 325 11.64 21.25 3.23
C PHE A 325 13.05 20.74 2.96
N LEU A 326 13.27 19.42 2.91
CA LEU A 326 14.57 18.85 2.57
C LEU A 326 14.69 18.39 1.11
N GLY A 327 13.61 18.43 0.32
CA GLY A 327 13.62 18.20 -1.12
C GLY A 327 13.65 16.74 -1.54
N ALA A 328 13.20 15.81 -0.69
CA ALA A 328 13.06 14.40 -1.07
C ALA A 328 11.87 14.21 -2.02
N GLU A 329 12.09 13.61 -3.17
CA GLU A 329 11.07 13.32 -4.18
C GLU A 329 10.47 11.91 -4.03
N THR A 330 11.17 11.03 -3.32
CA THR A 330 10.81 9.61 -3.18
C THR A 330 10.85 9.18 -1.72
N GLU A 331 10.17 8.08 -1.42
CA GLU A 331 10.20 7.40 -0.12
C GLU A 331 10.35 5.89 -0.37
N ALA A 332 11.35 5.25 0.25
CA ALA A 332 11.58 3.83 0.12
C ALA A 332 10.98 3.05 1.29
N LEU A 333 10.18 2.01 0.99
CA LEU A 333 9.67 1.05 1.97
C LEU A 333 10.52 -0.23 1.88
N LEU A 334 11.28 -0.52 2.92
CA LEU A 334 12.30 -1.55 2.94
C LEU A 334 12.00 -2.61 4.02
N PRO A 335 11.11 -3.57 3.74
CA PRO A 335 10.78 -4.62 4.70
C PRO A 335 11.90 -5.66 4.78
N TYR A 336 12.41 -5.91 5.99
CA TYR A 336 13.36 -6.98 6.31
C TYR A 336 12.59 -8.23 6.74
N ASP A 337 11.69 -8.67 5.86
CA ASP A 337 10.90 -9.88 5.95
C ASP A 337 10.46 -10.30 4.54
N GLN A 338 10.76 -11.54 4.14
CA GLN A 338 10.43 -12.03 2.80
C GLN A 338 8.93 -12.09 2.55
N TYR A 339 8.12 -12.34 3.57
CA TYR A 339 6.66 -12.35 3.44
C TYR A 339 6.09 -10.97 3.09
N LEU A 340 6.79 -9.88 3.44
CA LEU A 340 6.38 -8.52 3.12
C LEU A 340 6.85 -8.03 1.73
N HIS A 341 7.30 -8.92 0.83
CA HIS A 341 7.85 -8.54 -0.48
C HIS A 341 6.86 -7.77 -1.37
N ARG A 342 5.55 -7.87 -1.12
CA ARG A 342 4.53 -7.10 -1.85
C ARG A 342 4.11 -5.80 -1.14
N PHE A 343 4.66 -5.50 0.03
CA PHE A 343 4.25 -4.37 0.85
C PHE A 343 4.49 -3.02 0.17
N ALA A 344 5.69 -2.80 -0.39
CA ALA A 344 5.98 -1.59 -1.14
C ALA A 344 5.07 -1.44 -2.37
N ALA A 345 4.85 -2.51 -3.13
CA ALA A 345 3.97 -2.51 -4.31
C ALA A 345 2.52 -2.16 -3.96
N TYR A 346 2.00 -2.61 -2.82
CA TYR A 346 0.68 -2.21 -2.34
C TYR A 346 0.61 -0.71 -2.03
N PHE A 347 1.60 -0.17 -1.33
CA PHE A 347 1.61 1.25 -0.97
C PHE A 347 2.05 2.18 -2.12
N GLN A 348 2.60 1.66 -3.22
CA GLN A 348 2.70 2.42 -4.46
C GLN A 348 1.32 2.92 -4.89
N GLN A 349 0.33 2.04 -4.99
CA GLN A 349 -1.04 2.45 -5.27
C GLN A 349 -1.61 3.27 -4.10
N GLY A 350 -1.47 2.78 -2.88
CA GLY A 350 -2.03 3.43 -1.68
C GLY A 350 -1.66 4.91 -1.58
N ASN A 351 -0.38 5.25 -1.76
CA ASN A 351 0.12 6.62 -1.66
C ASN A 351 0.02 7.39 -2.98
N MET A 352 0.59 6.84 -4.07
CA MET A 352 0.77 7.60 -5.31
C MET A 352 -0.56 7.89 -6.01
N GLU A 353 -1.54 6.97 -5.98
CA GLU A 353 -2.88 7.22 -6.50
C GLU A 353 -3.68 8.17 -5.60
N SER A 354 -3.45 8.13 -4.27
CA SER A 354 -4.12 9.03 -3.33
C SER A 354 -3.56 10.45 -3.39
N ASN A 355 -2.26 10.60 -3.27
CA ASN A 355 -1.62 11.89 -3.05
C ASN A 355 -0.83 12.42 -4.26
N GLY A 356 -0.70 11.66 -5.34
CA GLY A 356 -0.11 12.12 -6.60
C GLY A 356 -1.05 13.08 -7.34
N LYS A 357 -1.29 14.26 -6.78
CA LYS A 357 -2.25 15.25 -7.27
C LYS A 357 -1.56 16.62 -7.41
N PHE A 358 -1.88 17.34 -8.48
CA PHE A 358 -1.35 18.70 -8.73
C PHE A 358 -2.39 19.80 -8.54
N VAL A 359 -3.63 19.46 -8.19
CA VAL A 359 -4.71 20.42 -7.95
C VAL A 359 -5.16 20.34 -6.50
N GLY A 360 -5.16 21.48 -5.82
CA GLY A 360 -5.67 21.64 -4.47
C GLY A 360 -7.20 21.56 -4.38
N ARG A 361 -7.72 21.36 -3.17
CA ARG A 361 -9.17 21.38 -2.89
C ARG A 361 -9.88 22.68 -3.27
N ASP A 362 -9.13 23.76 -3.42
CA ASP A 362 -9.58 25.08 -3.89
C ASP A 362 -9.72 25.17 -5.43
N GLY A 363 -9.22 24.16 -6.16
CA GLY A 363 -9.24 24.09 -7.62
C GLY A 363 -8.02 24.71 -8.30
N ASN A 364 -7.04 25.19 -7.53
CA ASN A 364 -5.81 25.77 -8.06
C ASN A 364 -4.69 24.74 -8.15
N ALA A 365 -3.76 24.94 -9.09
CA ALA A 365 -2.53 24.16 -9.13
C ALA A 365 -1.69 24.43 -7.87
N VAL A 366 -1.13 23.37 -7.29
CA VAL A 366 -0.24 23.50 -6.14
C VAL A 366 1.18 23.84 -6.58
N ASN A 367 1.91 24.57 -5.73
CA ASN A 367 3.30 24.99 -5.95
C ASN A 367 4.29 24.34 -4.96
N TYR A 368 3.90 23.21 -4.38
CA TYR A 368 4.67 22.39 -3.45
C TYR A 368 4.55 20.91 -3.83
N GLN A 369 5.40 20.06 -3.27
CA GLN A 369 5.34 18.61 -3.51
C GLN A 369 4.16 17.99 -2.78
N THR A 370 3.49 17.05 -3.45
CA THR A 370 2.40 16.25 -2.89
C THR A 370 2.88 14.81 -2.61
N GLY A 371 2.22 13.78 -3.12
CA GLY A 371 2.62 12.40 -2.86
C GLY A 371 4.02 12.06 -3.36
N PRO A 372 4.90 11.51 -2.51
CA PRO A 372 6.21 11.05 -2.95
C PRO A 372 6.09 9.82 -3.87
N ILE A 373 7.12 9.56 -4.67
CA ILE A 373 7.26 8.30 -5.39
C ILE A 373 7.61 7.21 -4.37
N VAL A 374 6.70 6.27 -4.16
CA VAL A 374 6.90 5.13 -3.26
C VAL A 374 7.47 3.95 -4.02
N TRP A 375 8.53 3.34 -3.47
CA TRP A 375 9.18 2.17 -4.04
C TRP A 375 9.90 1.37 -2.95
N GLY A 376 10.38 0.18 -3.26
CA GLY A 376 11.17 -0.60 -2.32
C GLY A 376 11.14 -2.09 -2.62
N GLU A 377 12.06 -2.79 -1.99
CA GLU A 377 12.24 -4.24 -2.05
C GLU A 377 12.63 -4.77 -0.68
N PRO A 378 12.43 -6.06 -0.40
CA PRO A 378 12.89 -6.64 0.85
C PRO A 378 14.40 -6.53 1.06
N GLY A 379 14.81 -6.20 2.29
CA GLY A 379 16.17 -6.50 2.74
C GLY A 379 16.31 -8.02 2.94
N THR A 380 17.48 -8.62 2.64
CA THR A 380 18.72 -7.94 2.21
C THR A 380 18.85 -7.75 0.69
N ASN A 381 17.88 -8.23 -0.11
CA ASN A 381 17.95 -8.17 -1.57
C ASN A 381 18.16 -6.74 -2.08
N GLY A 382 17.39 -5.78 -1.54
CA GLY A 382 17.53 -4.36 -1.91
C GLY A 382 18.96 -3.82 -1.74
N GLN A 383 19.72 -4.31 -0.73
CA GLN A 383 21.11 -3.90 -0.50
C GLN A 383 22.01 -4.21 -1.69
N HIS A 384 21.71 -5.29 -2.42
CA HIS A 384 22.46 -5.73 -3.59
C HIS A 384 21.89 -5.19 -4.92
N ALA A 385 20.84 -4.35 -4.86
CA ALA A 385 20.21 -3.79 -6.04
C ALA A 385 20.39 -2.26 -6.15
N PHE A 386 20.08 -1.50 -5.11
CA PHE A 386 19.98 -0.04 -5.20
C PHE A 386 20.56 0.74 -4.00
N TYR A 387 21.09 0.10 -2.98
CA TYR A 387 21.63 0.81 -1.80
C TYR A 387 22.86 1.67 -2.13
N GLN A 388 23.59 1.37 -3.20
CA GLN A 388 24.64 2.26 -3.70
C GLN A 388 24.09 3.69 -3.91
N LEU A 389 22.90 3.82 -4.52
CA LEU A 389 22.25 5.11 -4.73
C LEU A 389 21.83 5.75 -3.40
N ILE A 390 21.26 4.97 -2.46
CA ILE A 390 20.80 5.50 -1.19
C ILE A 390 21.97 6.04 -0.37
N HIS A 391 23.09 5.32 -0.30
CA HIS A 391 24.28 5.71 0.47
C HIS A 391 25.08 6.84 -0.17
N GLN A 392 25.43 6.71 -1.45
CA GLN A 392 26.41 7.60 -2.12
C GLN A 392 25.82 8.37 -3.30
N GLY A 393 24.53 8.23 -3.60
CA GLY A 393 23.86 9.01 -4.63
C GLY A 393 23.63 10.46 -4.20
N THR A 394 23.25 11.29 -5.17
CA THR A 394 23.00 12.73 -5.00
C THR A 394 21.59 13.07 -4.52
N LYS A 395 20.72 12.07 -4.32
CA LYS A 395 19.34 12.23 -3.89
C LYS A 395 19.19 12.00 -2.38
N ILE A 396 18.27 12.73 -1.75
CA ILE A 396 17.76 12.40 -0.42
C ILE A 396 16.62 11.41 -0.60
N ILE A 397 16.77 10.24 0.00
CA ILE A 397 15.77 9.17 -0.06
C ILE A 397 15.42 8.76 1.36
N PRO A 398 14.35 9.30 1.96
CA PRO A 398 13.84 8.82 3.23
C PRO A 398 13.45 7.34 3.11
N CYS A 399 13.83 6.54 4.10
CA CYS A 399 13.58 5.10 4.09
C CYS A 399 12.83 4.67 5.34
N ASP A 400 11.73 3.93 5.15
CA ASP A 400 11.05 3.20 6.22
C ASP A 400 11.58 1.77 6.24
N PHE A 401 12.38 1.42 7.24
CA PHE A 401 12.88 0.07 7.50
C PHE A 401 11.86 -0.66 8.38
N ILE A 402 11.37 -1.81 7.95
CA ILE A 402 10.36 -2.58 8.69
C ILE A 402 10.90 -3.98 8.95
N ALA A 403 10.93 -4.43 10.20
CA ALA A 403 11.38 -5.78 10.55
C ALA A 403 10.56 -6.39 11.69
N PRO A 404 10.28 -7.72 11.66
CA PRO A 404 9.77 -8.43 12.83
C PRO A 404 10.91 -8.79 13.79
N ALA A 405 10.67 -8.62 15.10
CA ALA A 405 11.59 -9.10 16.12
C ALA A 405 11.60 -10.64 16.22
N GLN A 406 10.47 -11.27 15.89
CA GLN A 406 10.29 -12.72 15.89
C GLN A 406 9.95 -13.23 14.48
N THR A 407 10.71 -14.20 13.99
CA THR A 407 10.43 -14.87 12.72
C THR A 407 9.42 -16.00 12.87
N HIS A 408 8.69 -16.32 11.78
CA HIS A 408 7.90 -17.55 11.66
C HIS A 408 8.75 -18.79 11.33
N ASN A 409 9.99 -18.59 10.85
CA ASN A 409 10.87 -19.66 10.42
C ASN A 409 12.22 -19.56 11.14
N ALA A 410 12.37 -20.26 12.24
CA ALA A 410 13.62 -20.30 12.99
C ALA A 410 14.61 -21.27 12.32
N VAL A 411 15.41 -20.75 11.37
CA VAL A 411 16.43 -21.50 10.63
C VAL A 411 17.81 -20.99 11.03
N GLY A 412 18.54 -21.74 11.84
CA GLY A 412 19.89 -21.39 12.29
C GLY A 412 20.00 -19.94 12.77
N ASP A 413 20.98 -19.21 12.28
CA ASP A 413 21.23 -17.79 12.62
C ASP A 413 20.70 -16.80 11.56
N HIS A 414 19.88 -17.25 10.59
CA HIS A 414 19.37 -16.42 9.50
C HIS A 414 18.70 -15.14 9.98
N HIS A 415 17.83 -15.24 10.99
CA HIS A 415 17.10 -14.07 11.49
C HIS A 415 18.03 -13.05 12.17
N ALA A 416 19.01 -13.50 12.93
CA ALA A 416 19.99 -12.62 13.55
C ALA A 416 20.84 -11.90 12.48
N LYS A 417 21.24 -12.59 11.41
CA LYS A 417 21.94 -11.98 10.26
C LYS A 417 21.06 -10.96 9.52
N LEU A 418 19.78 -11.25 9.33
CA LEU A 418 18.84 -10.32 8.72
C LEU A 418 18.71 -9.05 9.56
N LEU A 419 18.47 -9.19 10.88
CA LEU A 419 18.32 -8.06 11.79
C LEU A 419 19.62 -7.26 11.97
N SER A 420 20.79 -7.91 11.98
CA SER A 420 22.07 -7.19 12.01
C SER A 420 22.22 -6.24 10.83
N ASN A 421 21.77 -6.65 9.64
CA ASN A 421 21.73 -5.76 8.47
C ASN A 421 20.69 -4.63 8.62
N PHE A 422 19.51 -4.94 9.12
CA PHE A 422 18.47 -3.93 9.41
C PHE A 422 19.02 -2.81 10.31
N PHE A 423 19.67 -3.14 11.42
CA PHE A 423 20.24 -2.15 12.33
C PHE A 423 21.44 -1.43 11.74
N ALA A 424 22.37 -2.16 11.10
CA ALA A 424 23.57 -1.59 10.52
C ALA A 424 23.27 -0.60 9.38
N GLN A 425 22.26 -0.88 8.54
CA GLN A 425 21.94 0.02 7.43
C GLN A 425 21.38 1.36 7.92
N THR A 426 20.50 1.36 8.91
CA THR A 426 19.96 2.60 9.47
C THR A 426 21.03 3.41 10.20
N GLU A 427 22.00 2.76 10.85
CA GLU A 427 23.16 3.42 11.47
C GLU A 427 24.08 4.03 10.41
N ALA A 428 24.46 3.25 9.39
CA ALA A 428 25.34 3.71 8.31
C ALA A 428 24.72 4.86 7.51
N LEU A 429 23.41 4.85 7.26
CA LEU A 429 22.70 5.94 6.59
C LEU A 429 22.68 7.23 7.43
N ALA A 430 22.52 7.11 8.74
CA ALA A 430 22.49 8.26 9.64
C ALA A 430 23.88 8.90 9.82
N PHE A 431 24.91 8.09 10.08
CA PHE A 431 26.22 8.61 10.52
C PHE A 431 27.27 8.61 9.43
N GLY A 432 27.15 7.75 8.42
CA GLY A 432 28.13 7.67 7.32
C GLY A 432 29.52 7.22 7.77
N LYS A 433 30.53 7.59 6.99
CA LYS A 433 31.97 7.37 7.27
C LYS A 433 32.75 8.53 6.70
N SER A 434 33.39 9.32 7.55
CA SER A 434 34.14 10.51 7.13
C SER A 434 35.46 10.13 6.42
N LYS A 435 36.07 11.14 5.76
CA LYS A 435 37.35 11.02 5.11
C LYS A 435 38.43 10.58 6.10
N GLU A 436 38.46 11.18 7.28
CA GLU A 436 39.45 10.93 8.33
C GLU A 436 39.39 9.47 8.82
N VAL A 437 38.17 8.92 8.96
CA VAL A 437 37.98 7.51 9.33
C VAL A 437 38.50 6.60 8.23
N VAL A 438 38.22 6.89 6.97
CA VAL A 438 38.72 6.11 5.83
C VAL A 438 40.23 6.15 5.76
N GLU A 439 40.85 7.31 5.94
CA GLU A 439 42.31 7.48 5.97
C GLU A 439 42.93 6.69 7.13
N GLN A 440 42.34 6.70 8.31
CA GLN A 440 42.78 5.92 9.46
C GLN A 440 42.70 4.40 9.22
N GLU A 441 41.59 3.92 8.60
CA GLU A 441 41.48 2.50 8.20
C GLU A 441 42.62 2.07 7.28
N PHE A 442 43.02 2.91 6.31
CA PHE A 442 44.14 2.64 5.44
C PHE A 442 45.48 2.64 6.18
N LEU A 443 45.72 3.60 7.09
CA LEU A 443 46.94 3.62 7.91
C LEU A 443 47.03 2.36 8.80
N GLN A 444 45.94 1.94 9.42
CA GLN A 444 45.87 0.70 10.23
C GLN A 444 46.14 -0.54 9.38
N ALA A 445 45.76 -0.52 8.10
CA ALA A 445 46.07 -1.57 7.14
C ALA A 445 47.52 -1.49 6.57
N GLY A 446 48.36 -0.60 7.11
CA GLY A 446 49.75 -0.43 6.72
C GLY A 446 49.97 0.29 5.38
N LYS A 447 48.98 1.00 4.86
CA LYS A 447 49.06 1.81 3.65
C LYS A 447 49.52 3.24 3.97
N LYS A 448 50.26 3.87 3.06
CA LYS A 448 50.59 5.30 3.14
C LYS A 448 49.46 6.13 2.52
N LEU A 449 49.20 7.31 3.08
CA LEU A 449 48.12 8.19 2.59
C LEU A 449 48.32 8.62 1.14
N GLU A 450 49.55 8.85 0.73
CA GLU A 450 49.87 9.20 -0.65
C GLU A 450 49.51 8.11 -1.65
N GLU A 451 49.60 6.83 -1.25
CA GLU A 451 49.30 5.66 -2.09
C GLU A 451 47.78 5.46 -2.26
N VAL A 452 47.00 5.98 -1.35
CA VAL A 452 45.53 5.76 -1.30
C VAL A 452 44.73 7.04 -1.55
N ALA A 453 45.38 8.19 -1.76
CA ALA A 453 44.73 9.49 -1.89
C ALA A 453 43.64 9.51 -2.97
N GLU A 454 43.84 8.84 -4.08
CA GLU A 454 42.87 8.76 -5.17
C GLU A 454 41.64 7.89 -4.83
N ILE A 455 41.77 6.88 -3.95
CA ILE A 455 40.67 5.97 -3.61
C ILE A 455 39.84 6.44 -2.40
N VAL A 456 40.41 7.26 -1.50
CA VAL A 456 39.76 7.74 -0.28
C VAL A 456 38.40 8.38 -0.57
N PRO A 457 38.24 9.30 -1.55
CA PRO A 457 36.94 9.93 -1.81
C PRO A 457 35.81 8.95 -2.13
N PHE A 458 36.12 7.81 -2.78
CA PHE A 458 35.14 6.79 -3.16
C PHE A 458 34.68 5.91 -1.98
N LYS A 459 35.39 5.96 -0.85
CA LYS A 459 35.08 5.21 0.36
C LYS A 459 34.43 6.06 1.46
N VAL A 460 34.21 7.33 1.19
CA VAL A 460 33.50 8.23 2.09
C VAL A 460 31.99 8.03 1.91
N PHE A 461 31.28 7.97 3.03
CA PHE A 461 29.83 7.92 3.11
C PHE A 461 29.36 9.19 3.82
N THR A 462 28.57 10.00 3.14
CA THR A 462 28.18 11.32 3.67
C THR A 462 27.29 11.23 4.92
N GLY A 463 26.60 10.12 5.12
CA GLY A 463 25.59 10.00 6.18
C GLY A 463 24.45 11.00 6.00
N ASN A 464 23.83 11.38 7.11
CA ASN A 464 22.72 12.34 7.17
C ASN A 464 21.55 11.97 6.25
N LYS A 465 21.28 10.67 6.10
CA LYS A 465 20.18 10.12 5.31
C LYS A 465 19.03 9.74 6.25
N PRO A 466 17.82 10.31 6.07
CA PRO A 466 16.71 10.10 7.00
C PRO A 466 16.16 8.68 6.92
N THR A 467 15.93 8.08 8.08
CA THR A 467 15.29 6.75 8.20
C THR A 467 14.30 6.71 9.35
N ASN A 468 13.22 5.95 9.17
CA ASN A 468 12.38 5.44 10.25
C ASN A 468 12.66 3.94 10.41
N SER A 469 12.72 3.46 11.65
CA SER A 469 12.82 2.03 11.96
C SER A 469 11.53 1.56 12.61
N ILE A 470 10.83 0.64 11.97
CA ILE A 470 9.55 0.09 12.42
C ILE A 470 9.81 -1.36 12.82
N LEU A 471 9.93 -1.61 14.13
CA LEU A 471 10.14 -2.93 14.68
C LEU A 471 8.79 -3.50 15.12
N VAL A 472 8.34 -4.57 14.47
CA VAL A 472 7.11 -5.28 14.79
C VAL A 472 7.46 -6.50 15.63
N GLN A 473 6.73 -6.76 16.72
CA GLN A 473 7.04 -7.93 17.57
C GLN A 473 7.05 -9.22 16.75
N LYS A 474 6.01 -9.44 15.94
CA LYS A 474 5.87 -10.54 14.98
C LYS A 474 4.84 -10.14 13.92
N ILE A 475 5.01 -10.57 12.68
CA ILE A 475 3.96 -10.37 11.66
C ILE A 475 2.83 -11.38 11.92
N THR A 476 1.75 -10.88 12.49
CA THR A 476 0.50 -11.60 12.74
C THR A 476 -0.64 -10.92 11.95
N PRO A 477 -1.81 -11.53 11.83
CA PRO A 477 -2.97 -10.84 11.26
C PRO A 477 -3.24 -9.50 11.95
N PHE A 478 -3.19 -9.46 13.28
CA PHE A 478 -3.41 -8.22 14.06
C PHE A 478 -2.34 -7.14 13.76
N THR A 479 -1.06 -7.48 13.88
CA THR A 479 0.01 -6.50 13.66
C THR A 479 0.10 -6.02 12.22
N LEU A 480 -0.17 -6.90 11.24
CA LEU A 480 -0.25 -6.51 9.84
C LEU A 480 -1.43 -5.56 9.60
N GLY A 481 -2.60 -5.85 10.18
CA GLY A 481 -3.76 -4.97 10.11
C GLY A 481 -3.46 -3.58 10.66
N ALA A 482 -2.83 -3.50 11.83
CA ALA A 482 -2.39 -2.25 12.44
C ALA A 482 -1.36 -1.51 11.56
N LEU A 483 -0.39 -2.22 11.00
CA LEU A 483 0.66 -1.66 10.15
C LEU A 483 0.06 -1.07 8.86
N ILE A 484 -0.87 -1.76 8.20
CA ILE A 484 -1.56 -1.25 7.01
C ILE A 484 -2.36 0.01 7.36
N ALA A 485 -3.16 -0.02 8.42
CA ALA A 485 -3.98 1.12 8.83
C ALA A 485 -3.11 2.34 9.22
N MET A 486 -1.94 2.12 9.83
CA MET A 486 -0.96 3.16 10.14
C MET A 486 -0.55 3.93 8.87
N TYR A 487 -0.22 3.23 7.80
CA TYR A 487 0.14 3.87 6.53
C TYR A 487 -1.06 4.49 5.82
N GLU A 488 -2.24 3.89 5.88
CA GLU A 488 -3.46 4.50 5.31
C GLU A 488 -3.76 5.85 5.98
N HIS A 489 -3.62 5.94 7.30
CA HIS A 489 -3.78 7.19 8.04
C HIS A 489 -2.64 8.18 7.77
N LYS A 490 -1.38 7.73 7.66
CA LYS A 490 -0.26 8.56 7.21
C LYS A 490 -0.59 9.25 5.87
N ILE A 491 -1.09 8.50 4.89
CA ILE A 491 -1.49 9.00 3.57
C ILE A 491 -2.63 10.02 3.71
N PHE A 492 -3.64 9.74 4.54
CA PHE A 492 -4.74 10.66 4.78
C PHE A 492 -4.27 11.98 5.39
N VAL A 493 -3.42 11.94 6.41
CA VAL A 493 -2.85 13.14 7.07
C VAL A 493 -2.09 14.00 6.05
N GLN A 494 -1.24 13.37 5.24
CA GLN A 494 -0.52 14.07 4.18
C GLN A 494 -1.48 14.74 3.19
N GLY A 495 -2.51 14.04 2.74
CA GLY A 495 -3.53 14.59 1.83
C GLY A 495 -4.31 15.76 2.42
N VAL A 496 -4.57 15.74 3.73
CA VAL A 496 -5.20 16.87 4.43
C VAL A 496 -4.29 18.10 4.40
N ILE A 497 -3.02 17.94 4.75
CA ILE A 497 -2.04 19.02 4.79
C ILE A 497 -1.73 19.54 3.39
N PHE A 498 -1.58 18.66 2.41
CA PHE A 498 -1.40 19.03 0.99
C PHE A 498 -2.65 19.67 0.35
N ASN A 499 -3.73 19.83 1.10
CA ASN A 499 -4.97 20.43 0.59
C ASN A 499 -5.52 19.75 -0.68
N ILE A 500 -5.40 18.43 -0.81
CA ILE A 500 -5.82 17.66 -1.99
C ILE A 500 -6.96 16.68 -1.67
N TYR A 501 -7.64 16.19 -2.71
CA TYR A 501 -8.62 15.10 -2.58
C TYR A 501 -7.91 13.75 -2.80
N SER A 502 -7.64 13.03 -1.70
CA SER A 502 -6.86 11.78 -1.72
C SER A 502 -7.66 10.56 -2.18
N PHE A 503 -8.98 10.63 -2.30
CA PHE A 503 -9.83 9.44 -2.47
C PHE A 503 -10.47 9.30 -3.85
N ASP A 504 -10.20 10.21 -4.78
CA ASP A 504 -10.48 10.07 -6.21
C ASP A 504 -9.23 9.63 -7.00
N GLN A 505 -9.39 9.37 -8.31
CA GLN A 505 -8.31 8.92 -9.20
C GLN A 505 -8.50 9.36 -10.66
N TRP A 506 -8.86 10.61 -10.90
CA TRP A 506 -9.12 11.14 -12.26
C TRP A 506 -7.96 10.96 -13.23
N GLY A 507 -6.72 10.92 -12.73
CA GLY A 507 -5.51 10.76 -13.55
C GLY A 507 -5.41 9.46 -14.35
N VAL A 508 -6.19 8.42 -14.00
CA VAL A 508 -6.18 7.14 -14.74
C VAL A 508 -7.26 7.04 -15.82
N GLU A 509 -8.14 8.05 -15.96
CA GLU A 509 -9.28 7.96 -16.87
C GLU A 509 -8.93 8.24 -18.33
N LEU A 510 -8.04 9.19 -18.60
CA LEU A 510 -7.68 9.57 -19.98
C LEU A 510 -7.07 8.39 -20.76
N GLY A 511 -6.17 7.63 -20.15
CA GLY A 511 -5.55 6.46 -20.78
C GLY A 511 -6.59 5.41 -21.20
N LYS A 512 -7.59 5.14 -20.36
CA LYS A 512 -8.68 4.22 -20.67
C LYS A 512 -9.54 4.71 -21.84
N GLN A 513 -9.86 6.00 -21.87
CA GLN A 513 -10.63 6.59 -22.99
C GLN A 513 -9.88 6.43 -24.32
N LEU A 514 -8.58 6.69 -24.33
CA LEU A 514 -7.74 6.52 -25.52
C LEU A 514 -7.62 5.05 -25.93
N ALA A 515 -7.40 4.14 -24.96
CA ALA A 515 -7.34 2.71 -25.21
C ALA A 515 -8.63 2.17 -25.87
N ASN A 516 -9.80 2.60 -25.40
CA ASN A 516 -11.09 2.23 -25.98
C ASN A 516 -11.26 2.71 -27.43
N ARG A 517 -10.63 3.83 -27.82
CA ARG A 517 -10.63 4.33 -29.20
C ARG A 517 -9.65 3.56 -30.08
N ILE A 518 -8.49 3.20 -29.54
CA ILE A 518 -7.41 2.49 -30.27
C ILE A 518 -7.78 1.01 -30.50
N LEU A 519 -8.48 0.36 -29.58
CA LEU A 519 -8.76 -1.08 -29.67
C LEU A 519 -9.43 -1.50 -31.00
N PRO A 520 -10.51 -0.87 -31.47
CA PRO A 520 -11.10 -1.18 -32.79
C PRO A 520 -10.12 -0.97 -33.94
N GLU A 521 -9.26 0.04 -33.84
CA GLU A 521 -8.26 0.35 -34.88
C GLU A 521 -7.18 -0.74 -34.97
N LEU A 522 -6.80 -1.33 -33.83
CA LEU A 522 -5.89 -2.50 -33.80
C LEU A 522 -6.52 -3.74 -34.42
N GLN A 523 -7.83 -3.93 -34.27
CA GLN A 523 -8.54 -5.10 -34.82
C GLN A 523 -8.80 -4.97 -36.32
N GLY A 524 -8.95 -3.75 -36.83
CA GLY A 524 -9.15 -3.47 -38.26
C GLY A 524 -7.88 -3.63 -39.08
N ASN A 525 -8.03 -3.67 -40.41
CA ASN A 525 -6.91 -3.80 -41.36
C ASN A 525 -6.46 -2.48 -41.97
N GLU A 526 -7.24 -1.41 -41.83
CA GLU A 526 -6.96 -0.12 -42.47
C GLU A 526 -5.78 0.59 -41.78
N LYS A 527 -5.06 1.42 -42.55
CA LYS A 527 -3.99 2.26 -42.01
C LYS A 527 -4.58 3.32 -41.08
N VAL A 528 -4.02 3.47 -39.91
CA VAL A 528 -4.45 4.42 -38.89
C VAL A 528 -3.73 5.76 -39.10
N ALA A 529 -4.51 6.85 -39.03
CA ALA A 529 -4.04 8.24 -39.19
C ALA A 529 -4.78 9.22 -38.25
N SER A 530 -5.51 8.71 -37.25
CA SER A 530 -6.41 9.47 -36.35
C SER A 530 -5.73 10.01 -35.09
N HIS A 531 -4.46 9.67 -34.89
CA HIS A 531 -3.66 10.04 -33.72
C HIS A 531 -2.45 10.91 -34.12
N ASP A 532 -1.59 11.21 -33.15
CA ASP A 532 -0.28 11.82 -33.45
C ASP A 532 0.61 10.86 -34.26
N SER A 533 1.68 11.40 -34.82
CA SER A 533 2.56 10.66 -35.74
C SER A 533 3.21 9.43 -35.10
N SER A 534 3.56 9.49 -33.80
CA SER A 534 4.16 8.38 -33.08
C SER A 534 3.15 7.26 -32.84
N THR A 535 1.98 7.58 -32.33
CA THR A 535 0.90 6.62 -32.07
C THR A 535 0.45 5.94 -33.36
N ASN A 536 0.20 6.71 -34.43
CA ASN A 536 -0.12 6.17 -35.75
C ASN A 536 0.98 5.25 -36.26
N GLY A 537 2.24 5.67 -36.15
CA GLY A 537 3.40 4.88 -36.57
C GLY A 537 3.48 3.54 -35.89
N LEU A 538 3.34 3.53 -34.56
CA LEU A 538 3.40 2.31 -33.73
C LEU A 538 2.24 1.36 -34.02
N ILE A 539 1.01 1.86 -34.14
CA ILE A 539 -0.17 1.04 -34.49
C ILE A 539 0.01 0.41 -35.87
N ASN A 540 0.42 1.18 -36.87
CA ASN A 540 0.62 0.68 -38.22
C ASN A 540 1.79 -0.32 -38.29
N GLN A 541 2.86 -0.11 -37.54
CA GLN A 541 3.97 -1.05 -37.46
C GLN A 541 3.57 -2.36 -36.77
N PHE A 542 2.79 -2.28 -35.68
CA PHE A 542 2.20 -3.47 -35.04
C PHE A 542 1.36 -4.29 -36.03
N LYS A 543 0.51 -3.61 -36.81
CA LYS A 543 -0.30 -4.27 -37.84
C LYS A 543 0.55 -4.93 -38.94
N ALA A 544 1.67 -4.31 -39.31
CA ALA A 544 2.57 -4.88 -40.29
C ALA A 544 3.34 -6.11 -39.82
N TRP A 545 3.52 -6.25 -38.49
CA TRP A 545 4.20 -7.40 -37.88
C TRP A 545 3.25 -8.53 -37.45
N ARG A 546 1.97 -8.30 -37.37
CA ARG A 546 0.93 -9.28 -37.05
C ARG A 546 0.57 -10.13 -38.28
#